data_606c0ebe337e00634b26354c268006c8
#
_entry.id   606c0ebe337e00634b26354c268006c8
#
_cell.length_a   1.000
_cell.length_b   1.000
_cell.length_c   1.000
_cell.angle_alpha   90.00
_cell.angle_beta   90.00
_cell.angle_gamma   90.00
#
_symmetry.space_group_name_H-M   'P 1'
#
loop_
_entity.id
_entity.type
_entity.pdbx_description
1 polymer ?
#
loop_
_entity_poly.entity_id
_entity_poly.type
_entity_poly.pdbx_seq_one_letter_code
_entity_poly.pdbx_strand_id
1 'polypeptide(L)' 'MIMKVEAREQVKALLALRGLKLKDLPALLSNKTGKEYTSASLIGKLKRGSLSYNEMLIICELLDYEIEFKSLI' A
#
# COMPACT_ATOMS: atom_id res chain seq x y z
N MET A 1 6.72 8.00 -23.04
CA MET A 1 7.22 6.78 -22.37
C MET A 1 6.34 6.46 -21.16
N ILE A 2 5.85 5.25 -21.10
CA ILE A 2 5.01 4.81 -19.98
C ILE A 2 5.90 4.16 -18.93
N MET A 3 5.96 4.73 -17.74
CA MET A 3 6.65 4.11 -16.63
C MET A 3 5.70 3.19 -15.88
N LYS A 4 6.09 1.93 -15.73
CA LYS A 4 5.35 0.99 -14.93
C LYS A 4 5.82 1.14 -13.47
N VAL A 5 4.94 1.61 -12.61
CA VAL A 5 5.23 1.74 -11.19
C VAL A 5 4.69 0.51 -10.47
N GLU A 6 5.55 -0.23 -9.82
CA GLU A 6 5.14 -1.39 -9.06
C GLU A 6 4.45 -0.97 -7.77
N ALA A 7 3.48 -1.78 -7.32
CA ALA A 7 2.72 -1.47 -6.11
C ALA A 7 3.63 -1.26 -4.89
N ARG A 8 4.68 -2.07 -4.77
CA ARG A 8 5.64 -1.95 -3.67
C ARG A 8 6.29 -0.57 -3.63
N GLU A 9 6.77 -0.09 -4.78
CA GLU A 9 7.44 1.20 -4.85
C GLU A 9 6.47 2.34 -4.59
N GLN A 10 5.25 2.23 -5.09
CA GLN A 10 4.21 3.22 -4.87
C GLN A 10 3.83 3.31 -3.38
N VAL A 11 3.65 2.18 -2.72
CA VAL A 11 3.34 2.15 -1.29
C VAL A 11 4.49 2.72 -0.47
N LYS A 12 5.74 2.38 -0.81
CA LYS A 12 6.91 2.94 -0.14
C LYS A 12 6.95 4.46 -0.25
N ALA A 13 6.66 4.98 -1.44
CA ALA A 13 6.65 6.42 -1.68
C ALA A 13 5.57 7.12 -0.85
N LEU A 14 4.37 6.55 -0.80
CA LEU A 14 3.27 7.11 -0.01
C LEU A 14 3.57 7.11 1.48
N LEU A 15 4.17 6.03 1.98
CA LEU A 15 4.60 5.94 3.37
C LEU A 15 5.67 6.98 3.69
N ALA A 16 6.66 7.12 2.82
CA ALA A 16 7.76 8.08 3.01
C ALA A 16 7.23 9.51 3.11
N LEU A 17 6.23 9.87 2.33
CA LEU A 17 5.61 11.20 2.40
C LEU A 17 4.96 11.47 3.75
N ARG A 18 4.61 10.42 4.49
CA ARG A 18 4.03 10.52 5.84
C ARG A 18 5.06 10.25 6.95
N GLY A 19 6.34 10.13 6.60
CA GLY A 19 7.39 9.85 7.57
C GLY A 19 7.39 8.42 8.09
N LEU A 20 6.80 7.49 7.33
CA LEU A 20 6.67 6.10 7.73
C LEU A 20 7.53 5.20 6.84
N LYS A 21 7.76 3.98 7.33
CA LYS A 21 8.51 2.95 6.61
C LYS A 21 7.65 1.72 6.40
N LEU A 22 8.04 0.86 5.46
CA LEU A 22 7.31 -0.38 5.20
C LEU A 22 7.12 -1.23 6.45
N LYS A 23 8.09 -1.24 7.34
CA LYS A 23 8.01 -2.01 8.59
C LYS A 23 6.90 -1.54 9.52
N ASP A 24 6.43 -0.31 9.36
CA ASP A 24 5.36 0.26 10.19
C ASP A 24 3.98 -0.16 9.70
N LEU A 25 3.86 -0.55 8.45
CA LEU A 25 2.59 -0.82 7.80
C LEU A 25 1.81 -2.01 8.39
N PRO A 26 2.44 -3.14 8.73
CA PRO A 26 1.69 -4.28 9.27
C PRO A 26 0.88 -3.94 10.52
N ALA A 27 1.47 -3.21 11.45
CA ALA A 27 0.79 -2.80 12.68
C ALA A 27 -0.39 -1.87 12.37
N LEU A 28 -0.21 -0.94 11.45
CA LEU A 28 -1.27 -0.02 11.05
C LEU A 28 -2.44 -0.76 10.40
N LEU A 29 -2.13 -1.72 9.52
CA LEU A 29 -3.15 -2.54 8.88
C LEU A 29 -3.87 -3.43 9.87
N SER A 30 -3.15 -4.03 10.81
CA SER A 30 -3.75 -4.88 11.84
C SER A 30 -4.72 -4.08 12.70
N ASN A 31 -4.35 -2.88 13.10
CA ASN A 31 -5.23 -2.00 13.88
C ASN A 31 -6.47 -1.59 13.10
N LYS A 32 -6.31 -1.27 11.81
CA LYS A 32 -7.41 -0.78 10.98
C LYS A 32 -8.42 -1.88 10.65
N THR A 33 -7.93 -3.09 10.34
CA THR A 33 -8.77 -4.18 9.82
C THR A 33 -9.18 -5.19 10.88
N GLY A 34 -8.48 -5.24 12.01
CA GLY A 34 -8.69 -6.28 13.01
C GLY A 34 -8.11 -7.63 12.61
N LYS A 35 -7.43 -7.70 11.46
CA LYS A 35 -6.75 -8.91 10.98
C LYS A 35 -5.27 -8.84 11.33
N GLU A 36 -4.63 -10.00 11.43
CA GLU A 36 -3.22 -10.06 11.72
C GLU A 36 -2.40 -9.95 10.43
N TYR A 37 -1.49 -8.97 10.39
CA TYR A 37 -0.55 -8.80 9.29
C TYR A 37 0.87 -8.89 9.83
N THR A 38 1.73 -9.64 9.14
CA THR A 38 3.16 -9.71 9.47
C THR A 38 3.95 -8.99 8.38
N SER A 39 5.15 -8.51 8.74
CA SER A 39 6.06 -7.86 7.77
C SER A 39 6.38 -8.81 6.62
N ALA A 40 6.69 -10.07 6.92
CA ALA A 40 7.04 -11.05 5.90
C ALA A 40 5.89 -11.29 4.92
N SER A 41 4.67 -11.44 5.42
CA SER A 41 3.48 -11.67 4.60
C SER A 41 3.21 -10.46 3.70
N LEU A 42 3.22 -9.27 4.27
CA LEU A 42 2.90 -8.05 3.54
C LEU A 42 3.96 -7.72 2.49
N ILE A 43 5.24 -7.81 2.86
CA ILE A 43 6.34 -7.59 1.91
C ILE A 43 6.28 -8.61 0.78
N GLY A 44 5.97 -9.88 1.11
CA GLY A 44 5.80 -10.93 0.11
C GLY A 44 4.70 -10.60 -0.88
N LYS A 45 3.55 -10.13 -0.41
CA LYS A 45 2.44 -9.71 -1.28
C LYS A 45 2.84 -8.56 -2.19
N LEU A 46 3.54 -7.58 -1.65
CA LEU A 46 4.00 -6.43 -2.44
C LEU A 46 5.01 -6.83 -3.50
N LYS A 47 5.94 -7.72 -3.16
CA LYS A 47 6.94 -8.21 -4.11
C LYS A 47 6.32 -9.00 -5.26
N ARG A 48 5.34 -9.85 -4.94
CA ARG A 48 4.66 -10.67 -5.95
C ARG A 48 3.59 -9.90 -6.72
N GLY A 49 3.26 -8.69 -6.30
CA GLY A 49 2.16 -7.94 -6.89
C GLY A 49 0.81 -8.56 -6.60
N SER A 50 0.68 -9.30 -5.50
CA SER A 50 -0.56 -9.99 -5.13
C SER A 50 -1.40 -9.23 -4.10
N LEU A 51 -1.04 -7.99 -3.82
CA LEU A 51 -1.84 -7.13 -2.94
C LEU A 51 -3.18 -6.84 -3.63
N SER A 52 -4.28 -7.08 -2.92
CA SER A 52 -5.59 -6.84 -3.49
C SER A 52 -5.90 -5.34 -3.59
N TYR A 53 -6.84 -5.00 -4.49
CA TYR A 53 -7.30 -3.62 -4.61
C TYR A 53 -7.90 -3.11 -3.31
N ASN A 54 -8.66 -3.95 -2.60
CA ASN A 54 -9.23 -3.58 -1.31
C ASN A 54 -8.17 -3.28 -0.28
N GLU A 55 -7.10 -4.07 -0.25
CA GLU A 55 -5.97 -3.81 0.64
C GLU A 55 -5.30 -2.48 0.30
N MET A 56 -5.16 -2.17 -0.99
CA MET A 56 -4.60 -0.91 -1.43
C MET A 56 -5.47 0.28 -1.02
N LEU A 57 -6.79 0.14 -1.12
CA LEU A 57 -7.72 1.18 -0.65
C LEU A 57 -7.57 1.44 0.84
N ILE A 58 -7.43 0.38 1.63
CA ILE A 58 -7.24 0.50 3.08
C ILE A 58 -5.93 1.21 3.40
N ILE A 59 -4.85 0.86 2.69
CA ILE A 59 -3.56 1.52 2.87
C ILE A 59 -3.67 3.02 2.55
N CYS A 60 -4.31 3.36 1.46
CA CYS A 60 -4.50 4.77 1.09
C CYS A 60 -5.33 5.52 2.14
N GLU A 61 -6.38 4.89 2.65
CA GLU A 61 -7.21 5.47 3.71
C GLU A 61 -6.40 5.72 4.98
N LEU A 62 -5.56 4.76 5.38
CA LEU A 62 -4.68 4.90 6.54
C LEU A 62 -3.72 6.09 6.40
N LEU A 63 -3.26 6.34 5.19
CA LEU A 63 -2.28 7.38 4.89
C LEU A 63 -2.94 8.70 4.46
N ASP A 64 -4.26 8.75 4.50
CA ASP A 64 -5.06 9.92 4.13
C ASP A 64 -4.88 10.31 2.66
N TYR A 65 -4.90 9.30 1.79
CA TYR A 65 -4.88 9.47 0.34
C TYR A 65 -6.13 8.88 -0.30
N GLU A 66 -6.46 9.38 -1.47
CA GLU A 66 -7.52 8.82 -2.32
C GLU A 66 -6.91 8.19 -3.56
N ILE A 67 -7.54 7.12 -4.05
CA ILE A 67 -7.22 6.57 -5.35
C ILE A 67 -8.18 7.19 -6.35
N GLU A 68 -7.63 7.82 -7.37
CA GLU A 68 -8.41 8.49 -8.40
C GLU A 68 -8.15 7.84 -9.76
N PHE A 69 -9.22 7.55 -10.48
CA PHE A 69 -9.11 7.04 -11.85
C PHE A 69 -9.42 8.17 -12.82
N LYS A 70 -8.47 8.41 -13.71
CA LYS A 70 -8.58 9.47 -14.69
C LYS A 70 -8.80 8.88 -16.07
N SER A 71 -9.87 9.30 -16.74
CA SER A 71 -10.13 8.87 -18.11
C SER A 71 -9.09 9.47 -19.04
N LEU A 72 -8.61 8.64 -19.97
CA LEU A 72 -7.66 9.06 -21.01
C LEU A 72 -8.36 9.31 -22.34
N ILE A 73 -9.65 9.16 -22.39
CA ILE A 73 -10.45 9.41 -23.60
C ILE A 73 -11.53 10.42 -23.30
#